data_6a4d956775f7ccfb9ce8af6475ceb0ac
#
_entry.id   6a4d956775f7ccfb9ce8af6475ceb0ac
#
_cell.length_a   1.000
_cell.length_b   1.000
_cell.length_c   1.000
_cell.angle_alpha   90.00
_cell.angle_beta   90.00
_cell.angle_gamma   90.00
#
_symmetry.space_group_name_H-M   'P 1'
#
loop_
_entity.id
_entity.type
_entity.pdbx_description
1 polymer ?
#
loop_
_entity_poly.entity_id
_entity_poly.type
_entity_poly.pdbx_seq_one_letter_code
_entity_poly.pdbx_strand_id
1 'polypeptide(L)'
;MSAKKVLFITQEITPYVPKSNLANIGQDLPQAIQEKGREIRTFMPKWGIVNERRNQLHEVIRLSGMNLIIDDTDHPLIIKVASIQAARRQVYFIDNDDYFQHRLMTSDEDGKDYEDNGERAIFYARGVLETVKKLRWCPEVIHCHGWMSAMAPLYIKKAYCDEPSFRESKVIFSLYKEGFESNLAENFKEQLLYRDITAEDANMIKDPVNYKELCKLAIAYSDGVILNSEDIDPELIEYAKSLNVPVLEYHEGEEYANACNEFYDKIWDQAE
;
A
#
# COMPACT_ATOMS: atom_id res chain seq x y z
N MET A 1 -19.11 -12.50 -10.28
CA MET A 1 -19.79 -11.68 -9.21
C MET A 1 -19.03 -10.37 -9.02
N SER A 2 -19.71 -9.29 -8.67
CA SER A 2 -19.05 -7.99 -8.47
C SER A 2 -18.44 -7.88 -7.07
N ALA A 3 -17.15 -7.50 -6.96
CA ALA A 3 -16.49 -7.23 -5.69
C ALA A 3 -17.14 -6.04 -4.97
N LYS A 4 -17.54 -6.22 -3.72
CA LYS A 4 -18.29 -5.21 -2.95
C LYS A 4 -17.42 -4.34 -2.06
N LYS A 5 -16.30 -4.90 -1.56
CA LYS A 5 -15.42 -4.26 -0.57
C LYS A 5 -14.02 -4.08 -1.12
N VAL A 6 -13.55 -2.84 -1.17
CA VAL A 6 -12.23 -2.48 -1.67
C VAL A 6 -11.42 -1.78 -0.59
N LEU A 7 -10.26 -2.33 -0.27
CA LEU A 7 -9.26 -1.73 0.61
C LEU A 7 -8.23 -0.97 -0.24
N PHE A 8 -8.03 0.30 0.05
CA PHE A 8 -6.95 1.10 -0.53
C PHE A 8 -5.82 1.26 0.48
N ILE A 9 -4.65 0.73 0.13
CA ILE A 9 -3.39 0.92 0.87
C ILE A 9 -2.55 1.86 0.04
N THR A 10 -2.54 3.16 0.38
CA THR A 10 -1.89 4.18 -0.43
C THR A 10 -0.80 4.91 0.35
N GLN A 11 0.20 5.37 -0.38
CA GLN A 11 1.30 6.16 0.17
C GLN A 11 0.90 7.61 0.44
N GLU A 12 0.05 8.19 -0.40
CA GLU A 12 -0.26 9.62 -0.41
C GLU A 12 -1.74 9.85 -0.68
N ILE A 13 -2.32 10.86 0.00
CA ILE A 13 -3.69 11.31 -0.23
C ILE A 13 -3.76 12.84 -0.07
N THR A 14 -4.26 13.57 -1.07
CA THR A 14 -4.69 14.96 -0.87
C THR A 14 -5.95 15.01 0.01
N PRO A 15 -6.10 15.97 0.91
CA PRO A 15 -5.28 17.17 1.12
C PRO A 15 -4.21 17.02 2.21
N TYR A 16 -3.91 15.80 2.67
CA TYR A 16 -3.01 15.57 3.81
C TYR A 16 -1.55 15.78 3.47
N VAL A 17 -1.18 15.57 2.21
CA VAL A 17 0.15 15.79 1.65
C VAL A 17 0.06 16.73 0.42
N PRO A 18 1.20 17.29 -0.04
CA PRO A 18 1.24 18.09 -1.27
C PRO A 18 0.66 17.33 -2.48
N LYS A 19 0.16 18.08 -3.45
CA LYS A 19 -0.38 17.48 -4.68
C LYS A 19 0.72 16.77 -5.47
N SER A 20 0.46 15.54 -5.81
CA SER A 20 1.21 14.70 -6.74
C SER A 20 0.21 13.87 -7.55
N ASN A 21 0.65 13.18 -8.59
CA ASN A 21 -0.21 12.23 -9.31
C ASN A 21 -0.75 11.17 -8.34
N LEU A 22 0.12 10.56 -7.54
CA LEU A 22 -0.26 9.54 -6.57
C LEU A 22 -1.22 10.07 -5.51
N ALA A 23 -0.97 11.27 -4.94
CA ALA A 23 -1.81 11.87 -3.92
C ALA A 23 -3.21 12.23 -4.44
N ASN A 24 -3.32 12.68 -5.68
CA ASN A 24 -4.60 12.96 -6.32
C ASN A 24 -5.38 11.67 -6.58
N ILE A 25 -4.73 10.64 -7.14
CA ILE A 25 -5.33 9.32 -7.32
C ILE A 25 -5.76 8.74 -5.97
N GLY A 26 -4.95 8.88 -4.92
CA GLY A 26 -5.28 8.42 -3.56
C GLY A 26 -6.54 9.06 -2.97
N GLN A 27 -6.91 10.25 -3.45
CA GLN A 27 -8.17 10.91 -3.11
C GLN A 27 -9.30 10.52 -4.07
N ASP A 28 -9.08 10.68 -5.37
CA ASP A 28 -10.16 10.69 -6.37
C ASP A 28 -10.65 9.27 -6.69
N LEU A 29 -9.74 8.30 -6.82
CA LEU A 29 -10.12 6.93 -7.16
C LEU A 29 -11.00 6.27 -6.08
N PRO A 30 -10.64 6.28 -4.78
CA PRO A 30 -11.51 5.69 -3.76
C PRO A 30 -12.89 6.35 -3.70
N GLN A 31 -12.97 7.67 -3.93
CA GLN A 31 -14.24 8.37 -3.99
C GLN A 31 -15.09 7.87 -5.17
N ALA A 32 -14.52 7.82 -6.37
CA ALA A 32 -15.23 7.35 -7.55
C ALA A 32 -15.69 5.88 -7.41
N ILE A 33 -14.89 5.02 -6.78
CA ILE A 33 -15.25 3.63 -6.51
C ILE A 33 -16.37 3.53 -5.48
N GLN A 34 -16.37 4.39 -4.46
CA GLN A 34 -17.48 4.47 -3.49
C GLN A 34 -18.78 4.93 -4.16
N GLU A 35 -18.73 5.93 -5.03
CA GLU A 35 -19.88 6.43 -5.79
C GLU A 35 -20.49 5.37 -6.73
N LYS A 36 -19.68 4.39 -7.15
CA LYS A 36 -20.14 3.19 -7.88
C LYS A 36 -20.79 2.12 -6.98
N GLY A 37 -20.96 2.41 -5.69
CA GLY A 37 -21.68 1.57 -4.74
C GLY A 37 -20.83 0.54 -4.01
N ARG A 38 -19.49 0.63 -4.07
CA ARG A 38 -18.61 -0.26 -3.30
C ARG A 38 -18.35 0.31 -1.91
N GLU A 39 -18.26 -0.56 -0.91
CA GLU A 39 -17.77 -0.21 0.43
C GLU A 39 -16.25 -0.10 0.38
N ILE A 40 -15.70 1.02 0.84
CA ILE A 40 -14.26 1.25 0.80
C ILE A 40 -13.68 1.55 2.18
N ARG A 41 -12.41 1.22 2.36
CA ARG A 41 -11.55 1.73 3.43
C ARG A 41 -10.22 2.16 2.85
N THR A 42 -9.67 3.25 3.40
CA THR A 42 -8.46 3.86 2.87
C THR A 42 -7.45 4.09 3.99
N PHE A 43 -6.21 3.71 3.74
CA PHE A 43 -5.08 3.87 4.66
C PHE A 43 -3.97 4.66 4.01
N MET A 44 -3.22 5.43 4.79
CA MET A 44 -1.96 6.04 4.41
C MET A 44 -1.00 6.13 5.62
N PRO A 45 0.32 6.27 5.40
CA PRO A 45 1.24 6.56 6.48
C PRO A 45 0.96 7.95 7.06
N LYS A 46 1.13 8.09 8.36
CA LYS A 46 1.06 9.39 9.00
C LYS A 46 2.41 10.12 8.85
N TRP A 47 2.70 10.56 7.63
CA TRP A 47 3.90 11.34 7.35
C TRP A 47 4.07 12.53 8.30
N GLY A 48 5.30 12.87 8.67
CA GLY A 48 5.58 13.98 9.57
C GLY A 48 5.08 15.34 9.09
N ILE A 49 4.92 15.49 7.76
CA ILE A 49 4.35 16.70 7.13
C ILE A 49 2.83 16.81 7.30
N VAL A 50 2.13 15.75 7.72
CA VAL A 50 0.68 15.78 7.93
C VAL A 50 0.37 16.61 9.18
N ASN A 51 -0.28 17.74 8.97
CA ASN A 51 -0.71 18.61 10.07
C ASN A 51 -1.96 18.05 10.75
N GLU A 52 -1.76 17.43 11.91
CA GLU A 52 -2.81 16.75 12.67
C GLU A 52 -3.93 17.71 13.11
N ARG A 53 -3.56 18.87 13.60
CA ARG A 53 -4.53 19.87 14.11
C ARG A 53 -5.39 20.42 12.97
N ARG A 54 -4.78 20.80 11.86
CA ARG A 54 -5.50 21.34 10.70
C ARG A 54 -6.47 20.32 10.11
N ASN A 55 -6.04 19.07 10.05
CA ASN A 55 -6.81 17.98 9.45
C ASN A 55 -7.66 17.21 10.46
N GLN A 56 -7.69 17.66 11.72
CA GLN A 56 -8.49 17.05 12.79
C GLN A 56 -8.24 15.55 12.97
N LEU A 57 -6.97 15.13 12.87
CA LEU A 57 -6.61 13.76 13.18
C LEU A 57 -6.81 13.50 14.67
N HIS A 58 -7.37 12.35 14.98
CA HIS A 58 -7.47 11.86 16.35
C HIS A 58 -7.11 10.38 16.42
N GLU A 59 -6.50 10.00 17.54
CA GLU A 59 -6.12 8.62 17.79
C GLU A 59 -7.33 7.75 18.07
N VAL A 60 -7.33 6.55 17.50
CA VAL A 60 -8.31 5.50 17.79
C VAL A 60 -7.69 4.52 18.77
N ILE A 61 -7.81 4.80 20.06
CA ILE A 61 -7.16 4.05 21.15
C ILE A 61 -7.43 2.54 21.07
N ARG A 62 -8.66 2.13 20.75
CA ARG A 62 -9.02 0.70 20.62
C ARG A 62 -8.27 -0.05 19.52
N LEU A 63 -7.75 0.67 18.52
CA LEU A 63 -6.97 0.10 17.42
C LEU A 63 -5.47 0.21 17.65
N SER A 64 -5.04 1.17 18.47
CA SER A 64 -3.65 1.44 18.81
C SER A 64 -3.09 0.48 19.86
N GLY A 65 -1.80 0.59 20.16
CA GLY A 65 -1.12 -0.07 21.26
C GLY A 65 -0.61 -1.49 20.99
N MET A 66 -0.71 -1.98 19.76
CA MET A 66 -0.03 -3.21 19.35
C MET A 66 1.43 -2.90 19.02
N ASN A 67 2.36 -3.75 19.47
CA ASN A 67 3.75 -3.67 19.05
C ASN A 67 3.97 -4.54 17.80
N LEU A 68 4.60 -3.96 16.79
CA LEU A 68 5.09 -4.69 15.62
C LEU A 68 6.60 -4.88 15.76
N ILE A 69 7.03 -6.14 15.78
CA ILE A 69 8.45 -6.47 15.87
C ILE A 69 9.02 -6.49 14.44
N ILE A 70 10.05 -5.69 14.20
CA ILE A 70 10.83 -5.66 12.97
C ILE A 70 12.28 -5.67 13.39
N ASP A 71 13.07 -6.61 12.85
CA ASP A 71 14.50 -6.74 13.14
C ASP A 71 14.80 -6.74 14.67
N ASP A 72 14.06 -7.57 15.42
CA ASP A 72 14.16 -7.73 16.88
C ASP A 72 13.86 -6.46 17.72
N THR A 73 13.28 -5.43 17.09
CA THR A 73 12.91 -4.17 17.75
C THR A 73 11.40 -3.99 17.75
N ASP A 74 10.87 -3.59 18.92
CA ASP A 74 9.44 -3.30 19.11
C ASP A 74 9.09 -1.89 18.61
N HIS A 75 8.08 -1.82 17.74
CA HIS A 75 7.55 -0.56 17.24
C HIS A 75 6.07 -0.43 17.57
N PRO A 76 5.69 0.49 18.46
CA PRO A 76 4.28 0.73 18.81
C PRO A 76 3.47 1.19 17.60
N LEU A 77 2.36 0.51 17.33
CA LEU A 77 1.41 0.88 16.29
C LEU A 77 0.39 1.87 16.84
N ILE A 78 0.37 3.06 16.29
CA ILE A 78 -0.61 4.10 16.59
C ILE A 78 -1.51 4.27 15.38
N ILE A 79 -2.82 4.28 15.60
CA ILE A 79 -3.81 4.46 14.54
C ILE A 79 -4.53 5.79 14.76
N LYS A 80 -4.44 6.67 13.77
CA LYS A 80 -5.19 7.93 13.74
C LYS A 80 -6.21 7.92 12.61
N VAL A 81 -7.25 8.72 12.74
CA VAL A 81 -8.32 8.84 11.74
C VAL A 81 -8.63 10.31 11.50
N ALA A 82 -8.85 10.65 10.25
CA ALA A 82 -9.43 11.92 9.84
C ALA A 82 -10.54 11.69 8.80
N SER A 83 -11.42 12.68 8.63
CA SER A 83 -12.51 12.62 7.67
C SER A 83 -12.30 13.61 6.54
N ILE A 84 -12.42 13.15 5.30
CA ILE A 84 -12.60 14.01 4.14
C ILE A 84 -14.09 14.35 4.08
N GLN A 85 -14.47 15.51 4.61
CA GLN A 85 -15.87 15.89 4.80
C GLN A 85 -16.67 15.93 3.49
N ALA A 86 -16.05 16.48 2.43
CA ALA A 86 -16.69 16.55 1.11
C ALA A 86 -17.07 15.18 0.55
N ALA A 87 -16.25 14.18 0.80
CA ALA A 87 -16.46 12.80 0.34
C ALA A 87 -17.16 11.89 1.36
N ARG A 88 -17.45 12.40 2.57
CA ARG A 88 -17.99 11.61 3.71
C ARG A 88 -17.19 10.33 3.97
N ARG A 89 -15.88 10.39 3.79
CA ARG A 89 -14.96 9.25 3.85
C ARG A 89 -13.94 9.44 4.96
N GLN A 90 -13.66 8.35 5.70
CA GLN A 90 -12.59 8.30 6.68
C GLN A 90 -11.30 7.79 6.05
N VAL A 91 -10.17 8.36 6.48
CA VAL A 91 -8.83 7.88 6.18
C VAL A 91 -8.18 7.44 7.48
N TYR A 92 -7.64 6.23 7.50
CA TYR A 92 -6.85 5.67 8.58
C TYR A 92 -5.38 5.97 8.36
N PHE A 93 -4.71 6.45 9.39
CA PHE A 93 -3.28 6.75 9.37
C PHE A 93 -2.53 5.75 10.23
N ILE A 94 -1.53 5.13 9.65
CA ILE A 94 -0.57 4.29 10.36
C ILE A 94 0.55 5.18 10.85
N ASP A 95 0.72 5.24 12.17
CA ASP A 95 1.67 6.13 12.83
C ASP A 95 2.60 5.38 13.78
N ASN A 96 3.80 5.92 13.92
CA ASN A 96 4.82 5.53 14.87
C ASN A 96 5.81 6.68 15.01
N ASP A 97 6.21 6.98 16.24
CA ASP A 97 7.05 8.14 16.50
C ASP A 97 8.43 8.04 15.82
N ASP A 98 9.05 6.86 15.82
CA ASP A 98 10.37 6.65 15.23
C ASP A 98 10.37 6.76 13.71
N TYR A 99 9.33 6.22 13.07
CA TYR A 99 9.27 6.14 11.61
C TYR A 99 8.69 7.37 10.92
N PHE A 100 7.79 8.10 11.60
CA PHE A 100 7.01 9.15 10.92
C PHE A 100 7.09 10.51 11.59
N GLN A 101 7.29 10.60 12.92
CA GLN A 101 7.27 11.88 13.59
C GLN A 101 8.48 12.74 13.18
N HIS A 102 8.21 14.00 12.83
CA HIS A 102 9.24 14.97 12.40
C HIS A 102 10.10 14.53 11.21
N ARG A 103 9.57 13.64 10.37
CA ARG A 103 10.27 13.15 9.17
C ARG A 103 9.43 13.44 7.91
N LEU A 104 10.10 13.73 6.83
CA LEU A 104 9.47 13.85 5.50
C LEU A 104 9.07 12.46 4.96
N MET A 105 8.54 12.40 3.75
CA MET A 105 8.05 11.14 3.20
C MET A 105 9.19 10.17 2.86
N THR A 106 9.87 10.36 1.76
CA THR A 106 10.89 9.42 1.25
C THR A 106 12.30 9.84 1.63
N SER A 107 12.56 11.16 1.63
CA SER A 107 13.89 11.75 1.78
C SER A 107 13.86 12.83 2.86
N ASP A 108 15.02 13.19 3.38
CA ASP A 108 15.21 14.31 4.30
C ASP A 108 15.18 15.67 3.56
N GLU A 109 15.44 16.77 4.30
CA GLU A 109 15.43 18.12 3.76
C GLU A 109 16.54 18.37 2.72
N ASP A 110 17.60 17.58 2.75
CA ASP A 110 18.72 17.63 1.80
C ASP A 110 18.45 16.72 0.57
N GLY A 111 17.33 16.03 0.52
CA GLY A 111 16.94 15.13 -0.56
C GLY A 111 17.58 13.75 -0.48
N LYS A 112 18.22 13.39 0.64
CA LYS A 112 18.78 12.07 0.86
C LYS A 112 17.68 11.12 1.35
N ASP A 113 17.50 9.99 0.66
CA ASP A 113 16.55 8.96 1.08
C ASP A 113 16.89 8.43 2.48
N TYR A 114 15.85 8.16 3.28
CA TYR A 114 16.04 7.56 4.58
C TYR A 114 16.51 6.12 4.48
N GLU A 115 17.54 5.78 5.24
CA GLU A 115 18.15 4.43 5.24
C GLU A 115 17.17 3.34 5.70
N ASP A 116 16.22 3.69 6.56
CA ASP A 116 15.19 2.80 7.10
C ASP A 116 13.87 2.78 6.29
N ASN A 117 13.88 3.27 5.05
CA ASN A 117 12.68 3.26 4.21
C ASN A 117 12.09 1.84 4.02
N GLY A 118 12.94 0.82 3.99
CA GLY A 118 12.48 -0.57 3.96
C GLY A 118 11.67 -0.98 5.19
N GLU A 119 12.19 -0.68 6.39
CA GLU A 119 11.49 -0.93 7.65
C GLU A 119 10.17 -0.15 7.74
N ARG A 120 10.18 1.12 7.32
CA ARG A 120 9.00 1.97 7.28
C ARG A 120 7.90 1.37 6.41
N ALA A 121 8.27 0.83 5.24
CA ALA A 121 7.33 0.16 4.34
C ALA A 121 6.78 -1.15 4.94
N ILE A 122 7.63 -1.95 5.60
CA ILE A 122 7.23 -3.16 6.33
C ILE A 122 6.26 -2.81 7.45
N PHE A 123 6.61 -1.82 8.28
CA PHE A 123 5.77 -1.36 9.38
C PHE A 123 4.40 -0.89 8.87
N TYR A 124 4.39 -0.08 7.80
CA TYR A 124 3.15 0.41 7.21
C TYR A 124 2.27 -0.72 6.72
N ALA A 125 2.79 -1.63 5.92
CA ALA A 125 2.02 -2.76 5.39
C ALA A 125 1.44 -3.63 6.51
N ARG A 126 2.26 -4.04 7.48
CA ARG A 126 1.82 -4.85 8.62
C ARG A 126 0.83 -4.09 9.51
N GLY A 127 1.06 -2.81 9.74
CA GLY A 127 0.16 -1.95 10.51
C GLY A 127 -1.25 -1.87 9.90
N VAL A 128 -1.35 -1.72 8.57
CA VAL A 128 -2.63 -1.77 7.86
C VAL A 128 -3.31 -3.12 8.07
N LEU A 129 -2.61 -4.22 7.83
CA LEU A 129 -3.20 -5.57 7.91
C LEU A 129 -3.68 -5.90 9.32
N GLU A 130 -2.90 -5.60 10.35
CA GLU A 130 -3.31 -5.80 11.74
C GLU A 130 -4.50 -4.91 12.13
N THR A 131 -4.59 -3.70 11.59
CA THR A 131 -5.73 -2.81 11.83
C THR A 131 -6.99 -3.35 11.16
N VAL A 132 -6.92 -3.82 9.92
CA VAL A 132 -8.06 -4.42 9.19
C VAL A 132 -8.57 -5.66 9.91
N LYS A 133 -7.68 -6.51 10.45
CA LYS A 133 -8.06 -7.64 11.31
C LYS A 133 -8.85 -7.20 12.55
N LYS A 134 -8.35 -6.19 13.28
CA LYS A 134 -9.06 -5.64 14.45
C LYS A 134 -10.44 -5.07 14.08
N LEU A 135 -10.58 -4.50 12.89
CA LEU A 135 -11.85 -4.00 12.37
C LEU A 135 -12.81 -5.13 11.96
N ARG A 136 -12.35 -6.38 11.89
CA ARG A 136 -13.12 -7.55 11.42
C ARG A 136 -13.81 -7.28 10.09
N TRP A 137 -13.08 -6.65 9.18
CA TRP A 137 -13.55 -6.28 7.87
C TRP A 137 -12.77 -7.08 6.81
N CYS A 138 -13.48 -7.74 5.90
CA CYS A 138 -12.89 -8.63 4.92
C CYS A 138 -12.98 -7.96 3.54
N PRO A 139 -11.90 -7.31 3.05
CA PRO A 139 -11.86 -6.77 1.70
C PRO A 139 -11.83 -7.90 0.66
N GLU A 140 -12.59 -7.76 -0.40
CA GLU A 140 -12.55 -8.67 -1.55
C GLU A 140 -11.41 -8.29 -2.49
N VAL A 141 -11.19 -6.98 -2.67
CA VAL A 141 -10.06 -6.45 -3.43
C VAL A 141 -9.23 -5.54 -2.53
N ILE A 142 -7.91 -5.69 -2.60
CA ILE A 142 -6.93 -4.84 -1.93
C ILE A 142 -6.10 -4.16 -3.01
N HIS A 143 -6.19 -2.84 -3.10
CA HIS A 143 -5.47 -2.05 -4.08
C HIS A 143 -4.34 -1.27 -3.41
N CYS A 144 -3.12 -1.58 -3.79
CA CYS A 144 -1.88 -1.02 -3.24
C CYS A 144 -1.32 0.05 -4.17
N HIS A 145 -1.02 1.24 -3.63
CA HIS A 145 -0.53 2.41 -4.37
C HIS A 145 0.78 2.93 -3.79
N GLY A 146 1.80 3.02 -4.62
CA GLY A 146 3.11 3.54 -4.28
C GLY A 146 4.00 2.53 -3.55
N TRP A 147 5.30 2.85 -3.45
CA TRP A 147 6.32 1.94 -2.94
C TRP A 147 6.12 1.59 -1.44
N MET A 148 5.56 2.49 -0.64
CA MET A 148 5.25 2.20 0.77
C MET A 148 4.26 1.03 0.94
N SER A 149 3.40 0.79 -0.05
CA SER A 149 2.44 -0.31 -0.03
C SER A 149 2.97 -1.61 -0.68
N ALA A 150 4.17 -1.58 -1.26
CA ALA A 150 4.72 -2.67 -2.07
C ALA A 150 4.96 -3.98 -1.29
N MET A 151 5.05 -3.90 0.05
CA MET A 151 5.21 -5.09 0.89
C MET A 151 3.88 -5.79 1.18
N ALA A 152 2.75 -5.09 1.07
CA ALA A 152 1.45 -5.65 1.42
C ALA A 152 1.09 -6.91 0.60
N PRO A 153 1.32 -6.99 -0.73
CA PRO A 153 1.05 -8.21 -1.49
C PRO A 153 1.75 -9.45 -0.93
N LEU A 154 3.05 -9.36 -0.64
CA LEU A 154 3.82 -10.47 -0.04
C LEU A 154 3.21 -10.90 1.31
N TYR A 155 2.97 -9.94 2.20
CA TYR A 155 2.42 -10.26 3.51
C TYR A 155 1.03 -10.90 3.42
N ILE A 156 0.14 -10.39 2.57
CA ILE A 156 -1.20 -10.94 2.38
C ILE A 156 -1.13 -12.38 1.88
N LYS A 157 -0.31 -12.65 0.88
CA LYS A 157 -0.24 -13.96 0.22
C LYS A 157 0.54 -15.02 1.02
N LYS A 158 1.39 -14.60 1.95
CA LYS A 158 2.23 -15.51 2.77
C LYS A 158 1.89 -15.43 4.25
N ALA A 159 2.17 -14.32 4.92
CA ALA A 159 2.05 -14.22 6.36
C ALA A 159 0.60 -14.14 6.87
N TYR A 160 -0.34 -13.73 6.03
CA TYR A 160 -1.77 -13.57 6.37
C TYR A 160 -2.70 -14.43 5.51
N CYS A 161 -2.16 -15.42 4.78
CA CYS A 161 -2.93 -16.25 3.85
C CYS A 161 -4.06 -17.04 4.55
N ASP A 162 -3.86 -17.44 5.80
CA ASP A 162 -4.85 -18.18 6.59
C ASP A 162 -5.79 -17.27 7.41
N GLU A 163 -5.54 -15.95 7.40
CA GLU A 163 -6.38 -15.02 8.15
C GLU A 163 -7.75 -14.85 7.47
N PRO A 164 -8.85 -15.04 8.20
CA PRO A 164 -10.20 -14.93 7.63
C PRO A 164 -10.48 -13.59 6.93
N SER A 165 -9.78 -12.52 7.34
CA SER A 165 -9.93 -11.20 6.72
C SER A 165 -9.32 -11.11 5.32
N PHE A 166 -8.36 -11.96 4.97
CA PHE A 166 -7.54 -11.80 3.75
C PHE A 166 -7.48 -13.02 2.84
N ARG A 167 -7.76 -14.22 3.34
CA ARG A 167 -7.55 -15.48 2.59
C ARG A 167 -8.23 -15.51 1.22
N GLU A 168 -9.37 -14.83 1.07
CA GLU A 168 -10.11 -14.73 -0.19
C GLU A 168 -9.77 -13.46 -0.98
N SER A 169 -8.99 -12.53 -0.40
CA SER A 169 -8.72 -11.23 -1.01
C SER A 169 -7.87 -11.36 -2.26
N LYS A 170 -8.21 -10.58 -3.27
CA LYS A 170 -7.40 -10.33 -4.46
C LYS A 170 -6.59 -9.06 -4.29
N VAL A 171 -5.33 -9.12 -4.66
CA VAL A 171 -4.38 -8.01 -4.49
C VAL A 171 -4.02 -7.42 -5.83
N ILE A 172 -4.16 -6.10 -5.95
CA ILE A 172 -3.79 -5.33 -7.13
C ILE A 172 -2.70 -4.33 -6.72
N PHE A 173 -1.63 -4.25 -7.50
CA PHE A 173 -0.55 -3.31 -7.28
C PHE A 173 -0.50 -2.28 -8.41
N SER A 174 -0.52 -1.00 -8.05
CA SER A 174 -0.37 0.11 -8.99
C SER A 174 1.08 0.53 -9.13
N LEU A 175 1.59 0.49 -10.36
CA LEU A 175 2.91 0.96 -10.74
C LEU A 175 2.89 2.45 -11.03
N TYR A 176 3.81 3.16 -10.42
CA TYR A 176 4.09 4.58 -10.65
C TYR A 176 5.50 4.75 -11.22
N LYS A 177 5.73 5.83 -11.95
CA LYS A 177 7.06 6.17 -12.47
C LYS A 177 8.02 6.54 -11.35
N GLU A 178 7.51 7.30 -10.38
CA GLU A 178 8.29 7.83 -9.27
C GLU A 178 8.38 6.81 -8.12
N GLY A 179 9.58 6.72 -7.53
CA GLY A 179 9.88 5.91 -6.36
C GLY A 179 10.97 6.56 -5.52
N PHE A 180 11.74 5.75 -4.83
CA PHE A 180 12.96 6.19 -4.14
C PHE A 180 14.18 5.96 -5.06
N GLU A 181 15.25 6.73 -4.83
CA GLU A 181 16.43 6.71 -5.71
C GLU A 181 17.55 5.82 -5.19
N SER A 182 17.73 5.75 -3.86
CA SER A 182 18.77 4.93 -3.26
C SER A 182 18.35 3.46 -3.10
N ASN A 183 19.31 2.60 -2.78
CA ASN A 183 19.00 1.22 -2.42
C ASN A 183 18.47 1.15 -0.98
N LEU A 184 17.63 0.16 -0.70
CA LEU A 184 17.23 -0.17 0.65
C LEU A 184 18.42 -0.76 1.45
N ALA A 185 18.28 -0.84 2.78
CA ALA A 185 19.30 -1.39 3.66
C ALA A 185 19.73 -2.79 3.24
N GLU A 186 20.99 -3.14 3.45
CA GLU A 186 21.55 -4.45 3.07
C GLU A 186 20.82 -5.63 3.73
N ASN A 187 20.33 -5.44 4.95
CA ASN A 187 19.56 -6.43 5.70
C ASN A 187 18.04 -6.39 5.42
N PHE A 188 17.60 -5.65 4.41
CA PHE A 188 16.17 -5.51 4.12
C PHE A 188 15.46 -6.85 3.90
N LYS A 189 16.10 -7.80 3.25
CA LYS A 189 15.53 -9.14 3.01
C LYS A 189 15.31 -9.92 4.28
N GLU A 190 16.21 -9.80 5.25
CA GLU A 190 16.07 -10.41 6.58
C GLU A 190 14.90 -9.75 7.35
N GLN A 191 14.75 -8.43 7.23
CA GLN A 191 13.65 -7.69 7.85
C GLN A 191 12.28 -8.07 7.30
N LEU A 192 12.19 -8.57 6.05
CA LEU A 192 10.94 -9.07 5.47
C LEU A 192 10.43 -10.33 6.17
N LEU A 193 11.30 -11.13 6.76
CA LEU A 193 10.96 -12.45 7.31
C LEU A 193 9.98 -12.31 8.47
N TYR A 194 8.82 -12.89 8.31
CA TYR A 194 7.76 -12.88 9.31
C TYR A 194 6.77 -14.02 9.05
N ARG A 195 6.46 -14.81 10.08
CA ARG A 195 5.60 -16.00 9.96
C ARG A 195 6.08 -16.93 8.81
N ASP A 196 5.21 -17.17 7.82
CA ASP A 196 5.45 -18.10 6.70
C ASP A 196 6.26 -17.48 5.54
N ILE A 197 6.75 -16.25 5.68
CA ILE A 197 7.67 -15.65 4.70
C ILE A 197 9.06 -16.22 4.93
N THR A 198 9.60 -16.85 3.91
CA THR A 198 10.90 -17.52 3.94
C THR A 198 11.98 -16.69 3.24
N ALA A 199 13.24 -17.07 3.44
CA ALA A 199 14.37 -16.48 2.69
C ALA A 199 14.24 -16.71 1.17
N GLU A 200 13.58 -17.79 0.73
CA GLU A 200 13.31 -18.05 -0.69
C GLU A 200 12.35 -17.00 -1.27
N ASP A 201 11.31 -16.64 -0.53
CA ASP A 201 10.39 -15.57 -0.93
C ASP A 201 11.10 -14.22 -1.05
N ALA A 202 11.96 -13.88 -0.11
CA ALA A 202 12.74 -12.64 -0.13
C ALA A 202 13.80 -12.63 -1.25
N ASN A 203 14.36 -13.78 -1.59
CA ASN A 203 15.38 -13.92 -2.63
C ASN A 203 14.84 -13.94 -4.07
N MET A 204 13.54 -13.78 -4.27
CA MET A 204 12.97 -13.54 -5.61
C MET A 204 13.47 -12.24 -6.25
N ILE A 205 13.94 -11.30 -5.45
CA ILE A 205 14.51 -10.03 -5.89
C ILE A 205 16.02 -9.99 -5.69
N LYS A 206 16.68 -9.18 -6.49
CA LYS A 206 18.15 -9.08 -6.51
C LYS A 206 18.66 -8.02 -5.53
N ASP A 207 19.87 -8.22 -5.04
CA ASP A 207 20.62 -7.21 -4.31
C ASP A 207 21.51 -6.39 -5.27
N PRO A 208 21.70 -5.11 -4.98
CA PRO A 208 21.02 -4.31 -3.95
C PRO A 208 19.54 -4.06 -4.30
N VAL A 209 18.67 -4.02 -3.28
CA VAL A 209 17.24 -3.83 -3.49
C VAL A 209 16.95 -2.35 -3.77
N ASN A 210 16.67 -2.04 -5.00
CA ASN A 210 16.23 -0.72 -5.45
C ASN A 210 14.70 -0.69 -5.68
N TYR A 211 14.17 0.45 -6.11
CA TYR A 211 12.75 0.63 -6.40
C TYR A 211 12.20 -0.40 -7.40
N LYS A 212 12.95 -0.71 -8.46
CA LYS A 212 12.55 -1.69 -9.47
C LYS A 212 12.42 -3.09 -8.87
N GLU A 213 13.39 -3.53 -8.10
CA GLU A 213 13.36 -4.85 -7.44
C GLU A 213 12.20 -4.91 -6.41
N LEU A 214 11.95 -3.82 -5.68
CA LEU A 214 10.79 -3.74 -4.79
C LEU A 214 9.47 -3.89 -5.56
N CYS A 215 9.32 -3.23 -6.71
CA CYS A 215 8.15 -3.39 -7.59
C CYS A 215 8.02 -4.83 -8.10
N LYS A 216 9.11 -5.50 -8.46
CA LYS A 216 9.07 -6.92 -8.88
C LYS A 216 8.52 -7.82 -7.76
N LEU A 217 8.94 -7.59 -6.51
CA LEU A 217 8.41 -8.33 -5.37
C LEU A 217 6.89 -8.13 -5.24
N ALA A 218 6.44 -6.88 -5.31
CA ALA A 218 5.01 -6.56 -5.24
C ALA A 218 4.21 -7.21 -6.38
N ILE A 219 4.73 -7.17 -7.62
CA ILE A 219 4.10 -7.80 -8.79
C ILE A 219 3.98 -9.31 -8.60
N ALA A 220 5.03 -9.96 -8.12
CA ALA A 220 5.08 -11.43 -7.97
C ALA A 220 4.00 -11.97 -7.03
N TYR A 221 3.56 -11.17 -6.06
CA TYR A 221 2.52 -11.54 -5.10
C TYR A 221 1.18 -10.84 -5.35
N SER A 222 1.01 -10.20 -6.50
CA SER A 222 -0.26 -9.54 -6.89
C SER A 222 -1.06 -10.40 -7.87
N ASP A 223 -2.39 -10.30 -7.79
CA ASP A 223 -3.32 -10.92 -8.71
C ASP A 223 -3.57 -10.05 -9.97
N GLY A 224 -3.18 -8.78 -9.93
CA GLY A 224 -3.26 -7.84 -11.04
C GLY A 224 -2.36 -6.63 -10.83
N VAL A 225 -2.03 -5.97 -11.93
CA VAL A 225 -1.20 -4.75 -11.95
C VAL A 225 -1.91 -3.66 -12.73
N ILE A 226 -1.82 -2.41 -12.26
CA ILE A 226 -2.35 -1.23 -12.93
C ILE A 226 -1.21 -0.26 -13.22
N LEU A 227 -1.15 0.25 -14.45
CA LEU A 227 -0.17 1.26 -14.84
C LEU A 227 -0.74 2.66 -14.58
N ASN A 228 -0.04 3.48 -13.79
CA ASN A 228 -0.48 4.83 -13.46
C ASN A 228 0.37 5.93 -14.10
N SER A 229 1.14 5.57 -15.11
CA SER A 229 1.89 6.46 -15.99
C SER A 229 2.12 5.79 -17.33
N GLU A 230 2.23 6.58 -18.39
CA GLU A 230 2.65 6.08 -19.71
C GLU A 230 4.12 5.61 -19.70
N ASP A 231 4.94 6.20 -18.84
CA ASP A 231 6.40 6.00 -18.76
C ASP A 231 6.81 4.95 -17.72
N ILE A 232 6.00 3.92 -17.51
CA ILE A 232 6.41 2.80 -16.63
C ILE A 232 7.55 2.03 -17.29
N ASP A 233 8.57 1.64 -16.48
CA ASP A 233 9.69 0.85 -16.95
C ASP A 233 9.20 -0.43 -17.66
N PRO A 234 9.51 -0.61 -18.96
CA PRO A 234 9.05 -1.78 -19.72
C PRO A 234 9.44 -3.10 -19.10
N GLU A 235 10.57 -3.17 -18.38
CA GLU A 235 11.01 -4.39 -17.69
C GLU A 235 9.99 -4.85 -16.64
N LEU A 236 9.34 -3.93 -15.94
CA LEU A 236 8.29 -4.27 -14.94
C LEU A 236 7.04 -4.81 -15.62
N ILE A 237 6.68 -4.26 -16.77
CA ILE A 237 5.52 -4.72 -17.56
C ILE A 237 5.78 -6.11 -18.10
N GLU A 238 6.96 -6.35 -18.67
CA GLU A 238 7.37 -7.66 -19.16
C GLU A 238 7.47 -8.69 -18.02
N TYR A 239 7.96 -8.27 -16.86
CA TYR A 239 8.00 -9.13 -15.68
C TYR A 239 6.60 -9.58 -15.25
N ALA A 240 5.64 -8.66 -15.17
CA ALA A 240 4.24 -9.00 -14.86
C ALA A 240 3.67 -9.99 -15.89
N LYS A 241 3.91 -9.74 -17.19
CA LYS A 241 3.48 -10.63 -18.28
C LYS A 241 4.12 -12.01 -18.19
N SER A 242 5.40 -12.10 -17.82
CA SER A 242 6.13 -13.37 -17.67
C SER A 242 5.55 -14.25 -16.54
N LEU A 243 4.95 -13.63 -15.54
CA LEU A 243 4.24 -14.32 -14.45
C LEU A 243 2.76 -14.55 -14.73
N ASN A 244 2.28 -14.20 -15.93
CA ASN A 244 0.86 -14.23 -16.31
C ASN A 244 -0.04 -13.37 -15.40
N VAL A 245 0.51 -12.32 -14.78
CA VAL A 245 -0.28 -11.36 -14.00
C VAL A 245 -1.00 -10.42 -14.97
N PRO A 246 -2.34 -10.29 -14.90
CA PRO A 246 -3.09 -9.35 -15.71
C PRO A 246 -2.62 -7.91 -15.48
N VAL A 247 -2.48 -7.16 -16.58
CA VAL A 247 -2.09 -5.75 -16.55
C VAL A 247 -3.23 -4.91 -17.10
N LEU A 248 -3.63 -3.88 -16.34
CA LEU A 248 -4.46 -2.79 -16.83
C LEU A 248 -3.54 -1.67 -17.31
N GLU A 249 -3.65 -1.36 -18.61
CA GLU A 249 -2.89 -0.28 -19.23
C GLU A 249 -3.28 1.08 -18.65
N TYR A 250 -2.45 2.10 -18.88
CA TYR A 250 -2.68 3.45 -18.39
C TYR A 250 -3.96 4.07 -18.96
N HIS A 251 -4.73 4.70 -18.10
CA HIS A 251 -5.91 5.48 -18.40
C HIS A 251 -5.88 6.83 -17.70
N GLU A 252 -6.47 7.85 -18.31
CA GLU A 252 -6.57 9.20 -17.72
C GLU A 252 -8.01 9.58 -17.37
N GLY A 253 -8.14 10.54 -16.46
CA GLY A 253 -9.39 11.20 -16.15
C GLY A 253 -10.50 10.26 -15.67
N GLU A 254 -11.71 10.46 -16.17
CA GLU A 254 -12.89 9.67 -15.77
C GLU A 254 -12.80 8.20 -16.22
N GLU A 255 -12.09 7.91 -17.31
CA GLU A 255 -11.91 6.54 -17.82
C GLU A 255 -11.11 5.70 -16.84
N TYR A 256 -10.14 6.28 -16.11
CA TYR A 256 -9.32 5.57 -15.15
C TYR A 256 -10.15 4.89 -14.05
N ALA A 257 -11.08 5.61 -13.42
CA ALA A 257 -11.92 5.04 -12.37
C ALA A 257 -12.88 3.96 -12.90
N ASN A 258 -13.37 4.10 -14.14
CA ASN A 258 -14.20 3.08 -14.79
C ASN A 258 -13.38 1.82 -15.08
N ALA A 259 -12.21 1.98 -15.70
CA ALA A 259 -11.31 0.87 -16.00
C ALA A 259 -10.87 0.11 -14.74
N CYS A 260 -10.49 0.82 -13.66
CA CYS A 260 -10.18 0.19 -12.38
C CYS A 260 -11.37 -0.59 -11.81
N ASN A 261 -12.57 -0.01 -11.87
CA ASN A 261 -13.78 -0.66 -11.36
C ASN A 261 -14.10 -1.96 -12.10
N GLU A 262 -13.96 -2.00 -13.42
CA GLU A 262 -14.13 -3.19 -14.24
C GLU A 262 -13.00 -4.21 -14.00
N PHE A 263 -11.77 -3.72 -13.84
CA PHE A 263 -10.61 -4.56 -13.55
C PHE A 263 -10.72 -5.26 -12.20
N TYR A 264 -11.29 -4.62 -11.17
CA TYR A 264 -11.56 -5.26 -9.88
C TYR A 264 -12.49 -6.47 -10.04
N ASP A 265 -13.56 -6.34 -10.82
CA ASP A 265 -14.48 -7.45 -11.08
C ASP A 265 -13.82 -8.55 -11.88
N LYS A 266 -13.04 -8.19 -12.90
CA LYS A 266 -12.28 -9.17 -13.69
C LYS A 266 -11.30 -9.98 -12.82
N ILE A 267 -10.57 -9.33 -11.91
CA ILE A 267 -9.61 -10.02 -11.02
C ILE A 267 -10.34 -10.85 -9.97
N TRP A 268 -11.47 -10.36 -9.47
CA TRP A 268 -12.29 -11.09 -8.51
C TRP A 268 -12.89 -12.37 -9.10
N ASP A 269 -13.45 -12.29 -10.32
CA ASP A 269 -14.11 -13.42 -11.00
C ASP A 269 -13.11 -14.52 -11.46
N GLN A 270 -11.82 -14.22 -11.56
CA GLN A 270 -10.79 -15.24 -11.85
C GLN A 270 -10.57 -16.24 -10.70
N ALA A 271 -11.30 -16.11 -9.61
CA ALA A 271 -11.19 -16.99 -8.44
C ALA A 271 -12.07 -18.27 -8.53
N GLU A 272 -12.91 -18.38 -9.56
CA GLU A 272 -13.70 -19.58 -9.88
C GLU A 272 -12.96 -20.42 -10.94
#